data_aac3f9e43250be9dbd47f180f6a7f0ce
#
_entry.id   aac3f9e43250be9dbd47f180f6a7f0ce
#
_cell.length_a   1.000
_cell.length_b   1.000
_cell.length_c   1.000
_cell.angle_alpha   90.00
_cell.angle_beta   90.00
_cell.angle_gamma   90.00
#
_symmetry.space_group_name_H-M   'P 1'
#
loop_
_entity.id
_entity.type
_entity.pdbx_description
1 polymer ?
#
loop_
_entity_poly.entity_id
_entity_poly.type
_entity_poly.pdbx_seq_one_letter_code
_entity_poly.pdbx_strand_id
1 'polypeptide(L)'
;MGSFRHQGLFKISAQHPRRQGPYFFRRKLVPKPFTHLRFSSHLTQTHHHFEMMDVDSYRWRPPKTNYLPHNIDMDPVVEEFEIPLGRASDHENAAYFEKMKLAAQEFNIVRPKGYTVSYHATSEMEKHHFGQTHPMKPWRLTLTKSLVTAYGMPFAMDNYNTRHATYEELNSFHSSDYLDYLATAAPEDQPRDLDNPDKDVKFNLGGSDCPLFHGLYDYCSMSAGTSLDAARKICNKQSDIAIAWGGGLHHAKKSEASGFCYINDIVLAILQLLRLYPRVLYIDIDVHHGDGVEEAFFSTDRVMTVSFHKYQPEVFFPGTGGLNDNGPKSEHNPGAHHAINVPLNDGITDEQYEHLFKSIIGQVNTTFRPSAIALQCGADSLAGDRLGRFNLKVEGHAACVRFCKSLGIPMILFGGGGYTPRNVARAWAYETSIAIGADQNIPAEIPQHAPWRQHFVHETLFPTLEQSMSEPRNNKNTEKRLRDIVAHVHEQLRFVQHAPSVQSSIIPPDLGPVRDEVEERLKEERGEREGDEVERRVKEQGLGVEGEMAV
;
A
#
# COMPACT_ATOMS: atom_id res chain seq x y z
N MET A 1 -28.47 -2.50 -61.47
CA MET A 1 -29.79 -1.90 -61.63
C MET A 1 -30.17 -1.37 -60.25
N GLY A 2 -30.24 -0.20 -59.98
CA GLY A 2 -30.49 1.19 -60.33
C GLY A 2 -30.47 1.90 -58.99
N SER A 3 -29.54 2.77 -58.63
CA SER A 3 -29.57 4.20 -58.86
C SER A 3 -30.85 4.92 -58.41
N PHE A 4 -30.74 5.74 -57.36
CA PHE A 4 -31.19 7.13 -57.41
C PHE A 4 -30.58 7.96 -56.26
N ARG A 5 -29.91 9.05 -56.66
CA ARG A 5 -29.46 10.21 -55.88
C ARG A 5 -30.67 11.11 -55.55
N HIS A 6 -30.64 11.85 -54.43
CA HIS A 6 -30.83 13.32 -54.54
C HIS A 6 -30.30 14.07 -53.34
N GLN A 7 -29.63 15.16 -53.69
CA GLN A 7 -29.05 16.23 -52.87
C GLN A 7 -30.15 17.18 -52.35
N GLY A 8 -29.83 17.89 -51.30
CA GLY A 8 -30.61 19.04 -50.85
C GLY A 8 -29.83 19.90 -49.85
N LEU A 9 -29.01 20.80 -50.39
CA LEU A 9 -28.39 21.91 -49.67
C LEU A 9 -29.45 23.00 -49.38
N PHE A 10 -29.46 23.54 -48.14
CA PHE A 10 -29.91 24.92 -47.91
C PHE A 10 -28.99 25.64 -46.94
N LYS A 11 -28.32 26.68 -47.45
CA LYS A 11 -27.70 27.80 -46.74
C LYS A 11 -28.73 28.93 -46.65
N ILE A 12 -28.80 29.65 -45.51
CA ILE A 12 -29.16 31.07 -45.36
C ILE A 12 -28.59 31.48 -43.98
N SER A 13 -27.56 32.27 -43.87
CA SER A 13 -27.25 33.72 -43.89
C SER A 13 -27.88 34.50 -42.75
N ALA A 14 -27.00 34.95 -41.88
CA ALA A 14 -26.82 36.18 -41.10
C ALA A 14 -27.97 37.20 -41.02
N GLN A 15 -28.14 37.75 -39.81
CA GLN A 15 -28.11 39.21 -39.56
C GLN A 15 -28.14 39.52 -38.04
N HIS A 16 -27.17 40.36 -37.65
CA HIS A 16 -27.19 41.17 -36.42
C HIS A 16 -28.16 42.35 -36.55
N PRO A 17 -28.64 42.92 -35.42
CA PRO A 17 -28.20 44.31 -35.21
C PRO A 17 -27.79 44.64 -33.75
N ARG A 18 -26.86 45.59 -33.73
CA ARG A 18 -26.39 46.38 -32.56
C ARG A 18 -27.48 47.36 -32.10
N ARG A 19 -27.47 47.72 -30.80
CA ARG A 19 -27.46 49.10 -30.25
C ARG A 19 -27.47 49.10 -28.73
N GLN A 20 -26.44 49.71 -28.19
CA GLN A 20 -26.27 50.94 -27.40
C GLN A 20 -26.63 50.84 -25.91
N GLY A 21 -25.58 51.09 -25.09
CA GLY A 21 -25.66 51.53 -23.70
C GLY A 21 -26.06 53.01 -23.62
N PRO A 22 -25.89 53.76 -22.58
CA PRO A 22 -24.97 53.68 -21.43
C PRO A 22 -25.66 54.09 -20.06
N TYR A 23 -25.01 54.08 -18.93
CA TYR A 23 -24.80 55.23 -18.02
C TYR A 23 -23.94 54.85 -16.81
N PHE A 24 -22.96 55.72 -16.58
CA PHE A 24 -22.07 55.83 -15.45
C PHE A 24 -22.81 56.22 -14.17
N PHE A 25 -22.35 55.67 -13.00
CA PHE A 25 -22.25 56.45 -11.79
C PHE A 25 -21.00 56.02 -10.99
N ARG A 26 -19.99 56.91 -11.05
CA ARG A 26 -18.87 56.95 -10.12
C ARG A 26 -19.37 57.56 -8.79
N ARG A 27 -19.17 56.92 -7.68
CA ARG A 27 -19.03 57.59 -6.37
C ARG A 27 -17.64 57.35 -5.85
N LYS A 28 -16.87 58.42 -5.81
CA LYS A 28 -15.63 58.59 -5.02
C LYS A 28 -16.03 58.53 -3.54
N LEU A 29 -15.34 57.74 -2.74
CA LEU A 29 -15.29 57.90 -1.28
C LEU A 29 -13.87 58.25 -0.90
N VAL A 30 -13.75 59.38 -0.24
CA VAL A 30 -12.60 60.07 0.30
C VAL A 30 -12.17 59.34 1.60
N PRO A 31 -10.88 59.16 1.87
CA PRO A 31 -10.42 58.57 3.13
C PRO A 31 -10.48 59.59 4.29
N LYS A 32 -11.01 59.20 5.46
CA LYS A 32 -10.90 59.93 6.71
C LYS A 32 -9.65 59.52 7.50
N PRO A 33 -9.08 60.43 8.29
CA PRO A 33 -7.76 60.27 8.87
C PRO A 33 -7.71 59.42 10.13
N PHE A 34 -6.53 58.83 10.33
CA PHE A 34 -6.10 58.07 11.49
C PHE A 34 -6.25 58.90 12.78
N THR A 35 -6.92 58.35 13.78
CA THR A 35 -6.80 58.78 15.17
C THR A 35 -5.90 57.82 15.94
N HIS A 36 -4.91 58.39 16.58
CA HIS A 36 -3.96 57.76 17.46
C HIS A 36 -4.64 56.93 18.55
N LEU A 37 -4.35 55.63 18.58
CA LEU A 37 -4.53 54.79 19.76
C LEU A 37 -3.17 54.48 20.38
N ARG A 38 -3.00 54.90 21.61
CA ARG A 38 -1.80 54.70 22.44
C ARG A 38 -1.60 53.20 22.66
N PHE A 39 -0.41 52.73 22.35
CA PHE A 39 0.08 51.42 22.79
C PHE A 39 0.31 51.47 24.30
N SER A 40 -0.49 50.73 25.05
CA SER A 40 -0.21 50.31 26.41
C SER A 40 0.64 49.05 26.32
N SER A 41 1.88 49.15 26.78
CA SER A 41 2.84 48.06 26.92
C SER A 41 2.38 47.11 28.04
N HIS A 42 1.72 46.02 27.70
CA HIS A 42 1.71 44.83 28.54
C HIS A 42 2.42 43.70 27.76
N LEU A 43 3.70 43.59 27.99
CA LEU A 43 4.49 42.39 27.75
C LEU A 43 4.02 41.30 28.72
N THR A 44 3.03 40.54 28.33
CA THR A 44 2.86 39.19 28.87
C THR A 44 3.88 38.31 28.17
N GLN A 45 4.96 37.99 28.88
CA GLN A 45 5.85 36.89 28.56
C GLN A 45 5.02 35.61 28.61
N THR A 46 4.54 35.19 27.45
CA THR A 46 4.21 33.77 27.24
C THR A 46 5.52 33.03 27.18
N HIS A 47 5.97 32.49 28.29
CA HIS A 47 6.93 31.41 28.30
C HIS A 47 6.28 30.25 27.53
N HIS A 48 6.60 30.14 26.25
CA HIS A 48 6.53 28.86 25.58
C HIS A 48 7.57 27.97 26.30
N HIS A 49 7.10 27.09 27.16
CA HIS A 49 7.83 25.91 27.53
C HIS A 49 8.10 25.19 26.22
N PHE A 50 9.32 25.35 25.69
CA PHE A 50 9.92 24.33 24.86
C PHE A 50 10.08 23.12 25.80
N GLU A 51 9.10 22.22 25.81
CA GLU A 51 9.34 20.87 26.27
C GLU A 51 10.55 20.41 25.46
N MET A 52 11.63 20.08 26.16
CA MET A 52 12.80 19.50 25.53
C MET A 52 12.31 18.24 24.81
N MET A 53 12.21 18.33 23.49
CA MET A 53 11.88 17.19 22.65
C MET A 53 12.87 16.10 22.96
N ASP A 54 12.37 14.91 23.25
CA ASP A 54 13.17 13.74 23.53
C ASP A 54 14.15 13.52 22.39
N VAL A 55 15.45 13.69 22.68
CA VAL A 55 16.51 13.53 21.69
C VAL A 55 16.52 12.13 21.09
N ASP A 56 16.02 11.13 21.81
CA ASP A 56 15.87 9.76 21.33
C ASP A 56 14.79 9.63 20.24
N SER A 57 13.83 10.57 20.13
CA SER A 57 12.82 10.57 19.07
C SER A 57 13.42 10.80 17.67
N TYR A 58 14.59 11.47 17.58
CA TYR A 58 15.33 11.70 16.34
C TYR A 58 16.49 10.72 16.13
N ARG A 59 16.60 9.71 16.99
CA ARG A 59 17.63 8.71 16.86
C ARG A 59 17.34 7.83 15.65
N TRP A 60 18.11 8.04 14.57
CA TRP A 60 18.06 7.14 13.43
C TRP A 60 18.38 5.71 13.86
N ARG A 61 17.56 4.77 13.44
CA ARG A 61 17.85 3.35 13.60
C ARG A 61 18.18 2.79 12.24
N PRO A 62 19.31 2.09 12.11
CA PRO A 62 19.65 1.44 10.86
C PRO A 62 18.53 0.46 10.47
N PRO A 63 18.36 0.16 9.18
CA PRO A 63 17.44 -0.86 8.72
C PRO A 63 17.67 -2.16 9.48
N LYS A 64 16.60 -2.77 9.91
CA LYS A 64 16.66 -4.09 10.53
C LYS A 64 16.48 -5.12 9.43
N THR A 65 17.33 -6.15 9.43
CA THR A 65 17.11 -7.31 8.57
C THR A 65 15.93 -8.11 9.09
N ASN A 66 15.08 -8.59 8.19
CA ASN A 66 13.93 -9.40 8.54
C ASN A 66 14.39 -10.85 8.76
N TYR A 67 14.70 -11.22 10.01
CA TYR A 67 15.02 -12.60 10.36
C TYR A 67 13.75 -13.41 10.55
N LEU A 68 13.70 -14.56 9.88
CA LEU A 68 12.80 -15.64 10.26
C LEU A 68 13.34 -16.32 11.53
N PRO A 69 12.50 -16.73 12.48
CA PRO A 69 12.93 -17.49 13.65
C PRO A 69 13.26 -18.96 13.35
N HIS A 70 13.68 -19.31 12.14
CA HIS A 70 14.12 -20.65 11.77
C HIS A 70 15.51 -20.59 11.18
N ASN A 71 16.48 -20.89 12.03
CA ASN A 71 17.83 -21.42 11.79
C ASN A 71 18.32 -21.36 10.33
N ILE A 72 18.67 -20.19 9.88
CA ILE A 72 19.73 -20.05 8.91
C ILE A 72 20.71 -19.11 9.59
N ASP A 73 21.86 -19.65 10.00
CA ASP A 73 23.03 -18.89 10.43
C ASP A 73 23.49 -18.04 9.25
N MET A 74 22.90 -16.88 9.13
CA MET A 74 23.41 -15.81 8.29
C MET A 74 23.77 -14.70 9.25
N ASP A 75 25.04 -14.38 9.34
CA ASP A 75 25.51 -13.18 10.02
C ASP A 75 24.65 -11.99 9.56
N PRO A 76 24.23 -11.12 10.50
CA PRO A 76 23.44 -9.94 10.14
C PRO A 76 24.28 -9.05 9.23
N VAL A 77 24.05 -9.14 7.95
CA VAL A 77 24.49 -8.07 7.04
C VAL A 77 23.65 -6.87 7.41
N VAL A 78 24.24 -5.98 8.20
CA VAL A 78 23.67 -4.65 8.45
C VAL A 78 23.85 -3.90 7.14
N GLU A 79 22.93 -4.12 6.20
CA GLU A 79 22.85 -3.27 5.04
C GLU A 79 22.36 -1.90 5.53
N GLU A 80 23.17 -0.91 5.37
CA GLU A 80 22.84 0.49 5.66
C GLU A 80 21.59 0.85 4.85
N PHE A 81 20.68 1.64 5.46
CA PHE A 81 19.53 2.20 4.74
C PHE A 81 20.05 2.98 3.53
N GLU A 82 19.81 2.45 2.32
CA GLU A 82 20.29 3.08 1.11
C GLU A 82 19.59 4.43 0.91
N ILE A 83 20.35 5.49 1.09
CA ILE A 83 19.90 6.84 0.74
C ILE A 83 19.73 6.89 -0.78
N PRO A 84 18.62 7.46 -1.31
CA PRO A 84 18.31 7.38 -2.75
C PRO A 84 19.18 8.33 -3.61
N LEU A 85 20.45 8.45 -3.31
CA LEU A 85 21.44 9.28 -4.03
C LEU A 85 22.19 8.51 -5.13
N GLY A 86 21.85 7.25 -5.36
CA GLY A 86 22.52 6.41 -6.35
C GLY A 86 23.97 6.07 -5.93
N ARG A 87 24.97 6.38 -6.77
CA ARG A 87 26.39 6.15 -6.49
C ARG A 87 27.05 7.34 -5.77
N ALA A 88 26.34 7.98 -4.85
CA ALA A 88 26.89 9.08 -4.07
C ALA A 88 28.07 8.61 -3.20
N SER A 89 29.01 9.50 -2.97
CA SER A 89 30.10 9.24 -2.03
C SER A 89 29.59 9.20 -0.59
N ASP A 90 30.33 8.58 0.32
CA ASP A 90 30.01 8.55 1.75
C ASP A 90 29.80 9.95 2.33
N HIS A 91 30.56 10.94 1.84
CA HIS A 91 30.41 12.34 2.24
C HIS A 91 29.09 12.94 1.79
N GLU A 92 28.64 12.66 0.56
CA GLU A 92 27.33 13.12 0.04
C GLU A 92 26.17 12.45 0.77
N ASN A 93 26.30 11.17 1.07
CA ASN A 93 25.35 10.43 1.87
C ASN A 93 25.22 11.00 3.29
N ALA A 94 26.34 11.28 3.95
CA ALA A 94 26.36 11.92 5.27
C ALA A 94 25.73 13.31 5.25
N ALA A 95 26.06 14.12 4.24
CA ALA A 95 25.46 15.45 4.07
C ALA A 95 23.95 15.40 3.81
N TYR A 96 23.49 14.41 3.06
CA TYR A 96 22.05 14.20 2.84
C TYR A 96 21.34 13.73 4.11
N PHE A 97 21.96 12.83 4.86
CA PHE A 97 21.43 12.34 6.14
C PHE A 97 21.21 13.50 7.14
N GLU A 98 22.16 14.46 7.24
CA GLU A 98 21.95 15.64 8.08
C GLU A 98 20.79 16.51 7.59
N LYS A 99 20.57 16.64 6.27
CA LYS A 99 19.40 17.35 5.74
C LYS A 99 18.08 16.65 6.09
N MET A 100 18.04 15.32 6.01
CA MET A 100 16.89 14.53 6.45
C MET A 100 16.58 14.75 7.93
N LYS A 101 17.62 14.76 8.77
CA LYS A 101 17.48 14.99 10.21
C LYS A 101 16.96 16.40 10.52
N LEU A 102 17.51 17.41 9.85
CA LEU A 102 17.01 18.78 9.98
C LEU A 102 15.53 18.90 9.55
N ALA A 103 15.16 18.28 8.43
CA ALA A 103 13.78 18.26 7.98
C ALA A 103 12.85 17.55 8.99
N ALA A 104 13.30 16.44 9.58
CA ALA A 104 12.54 15.76 10.62
C ALA A 104 12.29 16.66 11.84
N GLN A 105 13.30 17.46 12.23
CA GLN A 105 13.16 18.44 13.32
C GLN A 105 12.22 19.59 12.94
N GLU A 106 12.42 20.16 11.74
CA GLU A 106 11.62 21.29 11.24
C GLU A 106 10.14 20.92 11.12
N PHE A 107 9.83 19.71 10.61
CA PHE A 107 8.47 19.24 10.38
C PHE A 107 7.91 18.45 11.56
N ASN A 108 8.61 18.44 12.70
CA ASN A 108 8.20 17.73 13.90
C ASN A 108 7.84 16.25 13.60
N ILE A 109 8.69 15.57 12.83
CA ILE A 109 8.57 14.16 12.52
C ILE A 109 9.13 13.35 13.69
N VAL A 110 8.24 12.82 14.50
CA VAL A 110 8.57 12.02 15.69
C VAL A 110 7.89 10.67 15.65
N ARG A 111 8.43 9.71 16.38
CA ARG A 111 7.79 8.39 16.51
C ARG A 111 6.41 8.52 17.11
N PRO A 112 5.39 7.86 16.53
CA PRO A 112 4.04 7.87 17.07
C PRO A 112 4.03 7.36 18.52
N LYS A 113 3.18 7.99 19.35
CA LYS A 113 2.93 7.50 20.72
C LYS A 113 1.80 6.48 20.71
N GLY A 114 2.02 5.31 21.30
CA GLY A 114 1.00 4.28 21.49
C GLY A 114 0.81 3.31 20.33
N TYR A 115 1.53 3.46 19.23
CA TYR A 115 1.58 2.49 18.12
C TYR A 115 2.91 2.56 17.38
N THR A 116 3.22 1.53 16.62
CA THR A 116 4.47 1.39 15.87
C THR A 116 4.21 1.30 14.37
N VAL A 117 5.10 1.91 13.59
CA VAL A 117 5.05 1.87 12.12
C VAL A 117 6.32 1.23 11.60
N SER A 118 6.20 0.29 10.66
CA SER A 118 7.32 -0.28 9.92
C SER A 118 7.25 0.03 8.43
N TYR A 119 8.40 0.29 7.83
CA TYR A 119 8.55 0.58 6.41
C TYR A 119 9.45 -0.47 5.77
N HIS A 120 8.94 -1.14 4.74
CA HIS A 120 9.58 -2.26 4.07
C HIS A 120 9.91 -1.86 2.63
N ALA A 121 11.18 -1.79 2.28
CA ALA A 121 11.64 -1.38 0.95
C ALA A 121 12.98 -2.00 0.60
N THR A 122 13.28 -2.05 -0.69
CA THR A 122 14.59 -2.36 -1.23
C THR A 122 14.83 -1.56 -2.50
N SER A 123 16.06 -1.12 -2.73
CA SER A 123 16.46 -0.46 -3.97
C SER A 123 16.71 -1.45 -5.12
N GLU A 124 16.88 -2.73 -4.83
CA GLU A 124 17.07 -3.76 -5.85
C GLU A 124 15.85 -3.86 -6.78
N MET A 125 14.63 -3.80 -6.22
CA MET A 125 13.39 -3.85 -6.97
C MET A 125 13.26 -2.71 -7.99
N GLU A 126 13.80 -1.53 -7.67
CA GLU A 126 13.75 -0.33 -8.49
C GLU A 126 14.62 -0.43 -9.76
N LYS A 127 15.55 -1.38 -9.83
CA LYS A 127 16.48 -1.60 -10.96
C LYS A 127 15.82 -2.33 -12.13
N HIS A 128 14.69 -2.98 -11.92
CA HIS A 128 14.01 -3.76 -12.94
C HIS A 128 13.19 -2.90 -13.90
N HIS A 129 13.00 -3.37 -15.12
CA HIS A 129 12.36 -2.62 -16.19
C HIS A 129 11.49 -3.51 -17.08
N PHE A 130 10.19 -3.24 -17.08
CA PHE A 130 9.17 -3.97 -17.87
C PHE A 130 9.23 -3.72 -19.39
N GLY A 131 10.09 -2.86 -19.85
CA GLY A 131 10.18 -2.42 -21.23
C GLY A 131 9.92 -0.92 -21.39
N GLN A 132 10.43 -0.34 -22.48
CA GLN A 132 10.41 1.11 -22.69
C GLN A 132 9.00 1.67 -22.81
N THR A 133 8.11 0.96 -23.49
CA THR A 133 6.72 1.39 -23.76
C THR A 133 5.74 0.97 -22.66
N HIS A 134 6.11 -0.02 -21.84
CA HIS A 134 5.24 -0.54 -20.79
C HIS A 134 4.91 0.53 -19.76
N PRO A 135 3.64 0.65 -19.30
CA PRO A 135 3.24 1.69 -18.35
C PRO A 135 3.82 1.50 -16.95
N MET A 136 4.01 0.25 -16.49
CA MET A 136 4.59 -0.04 -15.19
C MET A 136 6.07 0.37 -15.15
N LYS A 137 6.41 1.25 -14.21
CA LYS A 137 7.76 1.78 -14.02
C LYS A 137 8.18 1.63 -12.54
N PRO A 138 8.98 0.64 -12.18
CA PRO A 138 9.47 0.46 -10.80
C PRO A 138 10.18 1.69 -10.22
N TRP A 139 10.73 2.55 -11.06
CA TRP A 139 11.31 3.85 -10.68
C TRP A 139 10.36 4.76 -9.86
N ARG A 140 9.04 4.53 -9.91
CA ARG A 140 8.08 5.20 -9.03
C ARG A 140 8.39 4.98 -7.54
N LEU A 141 8.96 3.81 -7.18
CA LEU A 141 9.41 3.49 -5.82
C LEU A 141 10.60 4.36 -5.41
N THR A 142 11.56 4.60 -6.31
CA THR A 142 12.68 5.54 -6.09
C THR A 142 12.15 6.94 -5.77
N LEU A 143 11.19 7.44 -6.55
CA LEU A 143 10.59 8.76 -6.31
C LEU A 143 9.83 8.80 -4.98
N THR A 144 9.09 7.75 -4.63
CA THR A 144 8.40 7.65 -3.33
C THR A 144 9.39 7.69 -2.18
N LYS A 145 10.44 6.85 -2.23
CA LYS A 145 11.50 6.81 -1.22
C LYS A 145 12.20 8.18 -1.10
N SER A 146 12.42 8.86 -2.24
CA SER A 146 13.05 10.20 -2.24
C SER A 146 12.21 11.24 -1.48
N LEU A 147 10.88 11.22 -1.62
CA LEU A 147 10.02 12.12 -0.85
C LEU A 147 9.94 11.71 0.63
N VAL A 148 9.72 10.43 0.92
CA VAL A 148 9.68 9.92 2.30
C VAL A 148 10.94 10.29 3.06
N THR A 149 12.11 10.14 2.44
CA THR A 149 13.40 10.52 3.06
C THR A 149 13.59 12.03 3.17
N ALA A 150 13.22 12.79 2.12
CA ALA A 150 13.38 14.25 2.13
C ALA A 150 12.52 14.92 3.22
N TYR A 151 11.37 14.39 3.56
CA TYR A 151 10.56 14.86 4.68
C TYR A 151 11.02 14.33 6.04
N GLY A 152 12.08 13.53 6.10
CA GLY A 152 12.61 12.97 7.35
C GLY A 152 11.76 11.89 7.99
N MET A 153 10.79 11.32 7.27
CA MET A 153 9.84 10.32 7.81
C MET A 153 10.52 9.02 8.32
N PRO A 154 11.68 8.56 7.81
CA PRO A 154 12.34 7.36 8.33
C PRO A 154 12.68 7.41 9.83
N PHE A 155 12.84 8.61 10.41
CA PHE A 155 13.09 8.76 11.85
C PHE A 155 11.89 8.38 12.73
N ALA A 156 10.68 8.39 12.15
CA ALA A 156 9.44 8.02 12.85
C ALA A 156 9.05 6.54 12.70
N MET A 157 9.81 5.76 11.93
CA MET A 157 9.47 4.37 11.59
C MET A 157 10.61 3.40 11.91
N ASP A 158 10.30 2.12 11.98
CA ASP A 158 11.28 1.05 11.88
C ASP A 158 11.46 0.68 10.41
N ASN A 159 12.65 0.89 9.87
CA ASN A 159 12.96 0.65 8.47
C ASN A 159 13.55 -0.75 8.29
N TYR A 160 13.09 -1.48 7.29
CA TYR A 160 13.52 -2.85 7.01
C TYR A 160 13.87 -3.00 5.53
N ASN A 161 15.03 -3.59 5.28
CA ASN A 161 15.36 -4.08 3.95
C ASN A 161 14.55 -5.33 3.64
N THR A 162 14.03 -5.39 2.43
CA THR A 162 13.24 -6.51 1.95
C THR A 162 14.16 -7.68 1.57
N ARG A 163 13.77 -8.88 1.94
CA ARG A 163 14.36 -10.12 1.44
C ARG A 163 13.53 -10.71 0.31
N HIS A 164 14.12 -11.62 -0.43
CA HIS A 164 13.37 -12.44 -1.39
C HIS A 164 12.43 -13.40 -0.64
N ALA A 165 11.20 -13.56 -1.14
CA ALA A 165 10.34 -14.65 -0.73
C ALA A 165 10.92 -15.98 -1.21
N THR A 166 10.82 -17.02 -0.40
CA THR A 166 11.27 -18.36 -0.81
C THR A 166 10.26 -19.02 -1.76
N TYR A 167 10.70 -20.04 -2.50
CA TYR A 167 9.81 -20.81 -3.36
C TYR A 167 8.61 -21.38 -2.58
N GLU A 168 8.85 -21.94 -1.39
CA GLU A 168 7.79 -22.50 -0.53
C GLU A 168 6.78 -21.45 -0.08
N GLU A 169 7.24 -20.23 0.17
CA GLU A 169 6.36 -19.11 0.50
C GLU A 169 5.48 -18.74 -0.69
N LEU A 170 6.04 -18.66 -1.89
CA LEU A 170 5.28 -18.41 -3.13
C LEU A 170 4.30 -19.55 -3.42
N ASN A 171 4.74 -20.80 -3.24
CA ASN A 171 3.93 -22.00 -3.46
C ASN A 171 2.81 -22.20 -2.42
N SER A 172 2.76 -21.37 -1.38
CA SER A 172 1.61 -21.37 -0.45
C SER A 172 0.30 -20.91 -1.10
N PHE A 173 0.39 -20.22 -2.23
CA PHE A 173 -0.75 -19.82 -3.05
C PHE A 173 -0.61 -20.27 -4.52
N HIS A 174 0.51 -19.94 -5.15
CA HIS A 174 0.72 -20.23 -6.58
C HIS A 174 1.00 -21.70 -6.84
N SER A 175 0.59 -22.20 -8.01
CA SER A 175 0.86 -23.57 -8.41
C SER A 175 2.35 -23.77 -8.75
N SER A 176 2.88 -24.96 -8.47
CA SER A 176 4.28 -25.28 -8.68
C SER A 176 4.70 -25.19 -10.16
N ASP A 177 3.84 -25.65 -11.09
CA ASP A 177 4.11 -25.60 -12.52
C ASP A 177 4.20 -24.16 -13.07
N TYR A 178 3.41 -23.24 -12.50
CA TYR A 178 3.50 -21.82 -12.80
C TYR A 178 4.80 -21.22 -12.26
N LEU A 179 5.15 -21.51 -11.00
CA LEU A 179 6.36 -20.99 -10.37
C LEU A 179 7.64 -21.52 -11.04
N ASP A 180 7.66 -22.80 -11.41
CA ASP A 180 8.78 -23.41 -12.10
C ASP A 180 9.01 -22.76 -13.48
N TYR A 181 7.92 -22.45 -14.18
CA TYR A 181 8.02 -21.72 -15.43
C TYR A 181 8.48 -20.27 -15.22
N LEU A 182 7.90 -19.56 -14.26
CA LEU A 182 8.28 -18.17 -13.94
C LEU A 182 9.75 -18.05 -13.54
N ALA A 183 10.28 -19.05 -12.82
CA ALA A 183 11.68 -19.07 -12.39
C ALA A 183 12.68 -19.30 -13.54
N THR A 184 12.23 -19.93 -14.62
CA THR A 184 13.09 -20.29 -15.77
C THR A 184 12.82 -19.46 -17.02
N ALA A 185 11.69 -18.75 -17.07
CA ALA A 185 11.30 -17.96 -18.24
C ALA A 185 12.25 -16.77 -18.46
N ALA A 186 12.72 -16.62 -19.69
CA ALA A 186 13.65 -15.58 -20.09
C ALA A 186 13.06 -14.69 -21.19
N PRO A 187 13.57 -13.47 -21.40
CA PRO A 187 13.08 -12.59 -22.46
C PRO A 187 13.13 -13.19 -23.86
N GLU A 188 14.03 -14.14 -24.09
CA GLU A 188 14.17 -14.88 -25.33
C GLU A 188 12.99 -15.82 -25.62
N ASP A 189 12.22 -16.18 -24.58
CA ASP A 189 11.02 -17.01 -24.65
C ASP A 189 9.76 -16.23 -25.04
N GLN A 190 9.86 -14.90 -25.18
CA GLN A 190 8.72 -14.08 -25.60
C GLN A 190 8.26 -14.48 -27.02
N PRO A 191 6.94 -14.51 -27.25
CA PRO A 191 6.39 -14.70 -28.58
C PRO A 191 6.96 -13.69 -29.58
N ARG A 192 7.40 -14.17 -30.75
CA ARG A 192 7.96 -13.32 -31.81
C ARG A 192 6.93 -12.85 -32.83
N ASP A 193 5.67 -13.22 -32.65
CA ASP A 193 4.58 -12.74 -33.51
C ASP A 193 4.27 -11.29 -33.15
N LEU A 194 4.83 -10.36 -33.93
CA LEU A 194 4.64 -8.91 -33.72
C LEU A 194 3.22 -8.44 -34.04
N ASP A 195 2.48 -9.20 -34.84
CA ASP A 195 1.10 -8.89 -35.22
C ASP A 195 0.11 -9.39 -34.17
N ASN A 196 0.49 -10.40 -33.38
CA ASN A 196 -0.29 -10.94 -32.28
C ASN A 196 0.61 -11.37 -31.11
N PRO A 197 1.13 -10.42 -30.31
CA PRO A 197 2.08 -10.68 -29.23
C PRO A 197 1.52 -11.52 -28.08
N ASP A 198 0.20 -11.65 -27.98
CA ASP A 198 -0.48 -12.40 -26.90
C ASP A 198 -0.92 -13.80 -27.35
N LYS A 199 -0.50 -14.23 -28.57
CA LYS A 199 -0.82 -15.55 -29.09
C LYS A 199 0.12 -16.62 -28.49
N ASP A 200 -0.48 -17.71 -28.04
CA ASP A 200 0.21 -18.91 -27.55
C ASP A 200 1.12 -18.64 -26.31
N VAL A 201 0.85 -17.61 -25.53
CA VAL A 201 1.57 -17.32 -24.29
C VAL A 201 1.21 -18.33 -23.21
N LYS A 202 2.21 -18.93 -22.57
CA LYS A 202 2.01 -19.88 -21.48
C LYS A 202 1.85 -19.13 -20.15
N PHE A 203 0.82 -19.44 -19.37
CA PHE A 203 0.53 -18.79 -18.10
C PHE A 203 0.38 -17.25 -18.20
N ASN A 204 -0.01 -16.74 -19.35
CA ASN A 204 -0.10 -15.31 -19.68
C ASN A 204 1.24 -14.56 -19.49
N LEU A 205 2.39 -15.24 -19.70
CA LEU A 205 3.74 -14.69 -19.57
C LEU A 205 4.38 -14.46 -20.95
N GLY A 206 4.95 -13.27 -21.16
CA GLY A 206 5.65 -12.91 -22.39
C GLY A 206 4.77 -12.14 -23.39
N GLY A 207 3.50 -11.92 -23.08
CA GLY A 207 2.62 -11.04 -23.85
C GLY A 207 2.85 -9.54 -23.55
N SER A 208 2.03 -8.70 -24.17
CA SER A 208 2.08 -7.24 -23.97
C SER A 208 1.69 -6.82 -22.56
N ASP A 209 0.81 -7.57 -21.90
CA ASP A 209 0.32 -7.35 -20.56
C ASP A 209 1.36 -7.70 -19.48
N CYS A 210 1.94 -8.89 -19.60
CA CYS A 210 2.93 -9.42 -18.64
C CYS A 210 4.22 -9.84 -19.36
N PRO A 211 5.07 -8.88 -19.81
CA PRO A 211 6.27 -9.17 -20.55
C PRO A 211 7.32 -9.90 -19.70
N LEU A 212 8.15 -10.72 -20.37
CA LEU A 212 9.34 -11.27 -19.75
C LEU A 212 10.48 -10.25 -19.78
N PHE A 213 11.20 -10.12 -18.67
CA PHE A 213 12.37 -9.25 -18.56
C PHE A 213 13.43 -9.89 -17.67
N HIS A 214 14.68 -9.49 -17.85
CA HIS A 214 15.79 -10.00 -17.03
C HIS A 214 15.57 -9.69 -15.54
N GLY A 215 15.71 -10.71 -14.69
CA GLY A 215 15.48 -10.62 -13.26
C GLY A 215 13.99 -10.59 -12.86
N LEU A 216 13.09 -11.08 -13.73
CA LEU A 216 11.65 -11.12 -13.43
C LEU A 216 11.36 -11.89 -12.15
N TYR A 217 11.96 -13.07 -11.96
CA TYR A 217 11.75 -13.86 -10.73
C TYR A 217 12.26 -13.14 -9.48
N ASP A 218 13.40 -12.47 -9.58
CA ASP A 218 13.95 -11.65 -8.48
C ASP A 218 13.02 -10.50 -8.12
N TYR A 219 12.53 -9.77 -9.13
CA TYR A 219 11.52 -8.73 -8.93
C TYR A 219 10.27 -9.25 -8.21
N CYS A 220 9.73 -10.38 -8.67
CA CYS A 220 8.54 -11.01 -8.09
C CYS A 220 8.77 -11.48 -6.65
N SER A 221 9.89 -12.15 -6.40
CA SER A 221 10.24 -12.65 -5.07
C SER A 221 10.52 -11.51 -4.06
N MET A 222 11.12 -10.40 -4.51
CA MET A 222 11.29 -9.22 -3.66
C MET A 222 9.96 -8.53 -3.35
N SER A 223 9.07 -8.38 -4.34
CA SER A 223 7.74 -7.82 -4.12
C SER A 223 6.95 -8.64 -3.08
N ALA A 224 6.91 -9.97 -3.27
CA ALA A 224 6.27 -10.88 -2.33
C ALA A 224 6.95 -10.87 -0.96
N GLY A 225 8.28 -10.81 -0.91
CA GLY A 225 9.06 -10.72 0.31
C GLY A 225 8.74 -9.46 1.12
N THR A 226 8.58 -8.30 0.44
CA THR A 226 8.18 -7.03 1.08
C THR A 226 6.85 -7.19 1.83
N SER A 227 5.84 -7.74 1.16
CA SER A 227 4.49 -7.89 1.71
C SER A 227 4.41 -8.96 2.80
N LEU A 228 5.13 -10.08 2.62
CA LEU A 228 5.23 -11.15 3.64
C LEU A 228 5.91 -10.68 4.91
N ASP A 229 7.00 -9.91 4.78
CA ASP A 229 7.71 -9.40 5.95
C ASP A 229 6.90 -8.34 6.69
N ALA A 230 6.16 -7.49 5.97
CA ALA A 230 5.18 -6.58 6.56
C ALA A 230 4.13 -7.35 7.38
N ALA A 231 3.54 -8.41 6.80
CA ALA A 231 2.57 -9.25 7.49
C ALA A 231 3.16 -9.94 8.74
N ARG A 232 4.42 -10.40 8.68
CA ARG A 232 5.10 -10.98 9.83
C ARG A 232 5.32 -9.99 10.95
N LYS A 233 5.67 -8.71 10.63
CA LYS A 233 5.82 -7.68 11.67
C LYS A 233 4.52 -7.41 12.39
N ILE A 234 3.40 -7.38 11.66
CA ILE A 234 2.06 -7.29 12.25
C ILE A 234 1.76 -8.53 13.11
N CYS A 235 1.99 -9.75 12.60
CA CYS A 235 1.76 -10.98 13.35
C CYS A 235 2.60 -11.05 14.63
N ASN A 236 3.85 -10.62 14.57
CA ASN A 236 4.77 -10.62 15.72
C ASN A 236 4.54 -9.44 16.67
N LYS A 237 3.52 -8.61 16.42
CA LYS A 237 3.23 -7.40 17.21
C LYS A 237 4.43 -6.44 17.32
N GLN A 238 5.27 -6.42 16.28
CA GLN A 238 6.40 -5.53 16.15
C GLN A 238 6.03 -4.26 15.37
N SER A 239 4.86 -4.27 14.74
CA SER A 239 4.28 -3.13 14.04
C SER A 239 2.76 -3.18 14.15
N ASP A 240 2.14 -2.02 14.30
CA ASP A 240 0.68 -1.84 14.21
C ASP A 240 0.26 -1.41 12.80
N ILE A 241 1.14 -0.68 12.12
CA ILE A 241 0.97 -0.29 10.71
C ILE A 241 2.25 -0.66 9.97
N ALA A 242 2.15 -1.53 8.96
CA ALA A 242 3.27 -1.91 8.13
C ALA A 242 3.08 -1.35 6.70
N ILE A 243 4.13 -0.79 6.12
CA ILE A 243 4.10 -0.15 4.80
C ILE A 243 4.95 -0.97 3.83
N ALA A 244 4.34 -1.41 2.72
CA ALA A 244 4.92 -2.25 1.69
C ALA A 244 4.61 -1.70 0.27
N TRP A 245 5.12 -0.51 -0.06
CA TRP A 245 4.83 0.14 -1.34
C TRP A 245 5.32 -0.64 -2.57
N GLY A 246 6.26 -1.56 -2.39
CA GLY A 246 6.75 -2.45 -3.45
C GLY A 246 5.81 -3.61 -3.79
N GLY A 247 4.81 -3.89 -2.95
CA GLY A 247 3.76 -4.88 -3.17
C GLY A 247 2.48 -4.30 -3.75
N GLY A 248 1.38 -5.02 -3.60
CA GLY A 248 0.06 -4.58 -4.04
C GLY A 248 -0.37 -5.12 -5.41
N LEU A 249 0.20 -6.23 -5.86
CA LEU A 249 0.00 -6.79 -7.20
C LEU A 249 -1.24 -7.71 -7.23
N HIS A 250 -2.42 -7.11 -7.26
CA HIS A 250 -3.72 -7.71 -6.97
C HIS A 250 -4.34 -8.57 -8.09
N HIS A 251 -3.80 -8.51 -9.33
CA HIS A 251 -4.39 -9.23 -10.48
C HIS A 251 -3.86 -10.64 -10.69
N ALA A 252 -2.65 -10.97 -10.18
CA ALA A 252 -2.07 -12.29 -10.37
C ALA A 252 -2.98 -13.39 -9.83
N LYS A 253 -3.20 -14.42 -10.66
CA LYS A 253 -4.01 -15.59 -10.31
C LYS A 253 -3.13 -16.70 -9.74
N LYS A 254 -3.77 -17.77 -9.27
CA LYS A 254 -3.05 -18.92 -8.73
C LYS A 254 -2.04 -19.52 -9.71
N SER A 255 -2.38 -19.57 -10.99
CA SER A 255 -1.62 -20.27 -12.03
C SER A 255 -1.34 -19.43 -13.26
N GLU A 256 -1.49 -18.11 -13.19
CA GLU A 256 -1.19 -17.21 -14.31
C GLU A 256 -0.93 -15.78 -13.88
N ALA A 257 -0.16 -15.06 -14.68
CA ALA A 257 0.02 -13.62 -14.56
C ALA A 257 -1.17 -12.87 -15.16
N SER A 258 -1.44 -11.65 -14.68
CA SER A 258 -2.51 -10.82 -15.20
C SER A 258 -2.28 -9.36 -14.79
N GLY A 259 -2.64 -8.40 -15.64
CA GLY A 259 -2.65 -6.99 -15.28
C GLY A 259 -1.32 -6.47 -14.72
N PHE A 260 -0.19 -6.82 -15.35
CA PHE A 260 1.17 -6.48 -14.90
C PHE A 260 1.60 -7.16 -13.60
N CYS A 261 0.78 -8.07 -13.06
CA CYS A 261 1.01 -8.79 -11.82
C CYS A 261 1.40 -10.24 -12.12
N TYR A 262 2.52 -10.69 -11.56
CA TYR A 262 3.03 -12.05 -11.75
C TYR A 262 2.81 -12.91 -10.50
N ILE A 263 3.06 -12.36 -9.33
CA ILE A 263 2.84 -13.00 -8.02
C ILE A 263 1.85 -12.15 -7.23
N ASN A 264 0.86 -12.77 -6.62
CA ASN A 264 -0.10 -12.09 -5.77
C ASN A 264 0.43 -12.02 -4.33
N ASP A 265 1.23 -11.01 -4.08
CA ASP A 265 1.85 -10.73 -2.79
C ASP A 265 0.83 -10.42 -1.70
N ILE A 266 -0.31 -9.83 -2.06
CA ILE A 266 -1.40 -9.53 -1.13
C ILE A 266 -2.03 -10.81 -0.60
N VAL A 267 -2.33 -11.78 -1.47
CA VAL A 267 -2.86 -13.08 -1.05
C VAL A 267 -1.89 -13.77 -0.10
N LEU A 268 -0.59 -13.77 -0.41
CA LEU A 268 0.44 -14.35 0.44
C LEU A 268 0.51 -13.67 1.81
N ALA A 269 0.44 -12.34 1.85
CA ALA A 269 0.42 -11.57 3.09
C ALA A 269 -0.85 -11.83 3.91
N ILE A 270 -2.02 -11.92 3.28
CA ILE A 270 -3.28 -12.26 3.96
C ILE A 270 -3.21 -13.68 4.54
N LEU A 271 -2.70 -14.66 3.79
CA LEU A 271 -2.49 -16.02 4.31
C LEU A 271 -1.57 -16.02 5.54
N GLN A 272 -0.53 -15.18 5.55
CA GLN A 272 0.32 -15.01 6.72
C GLN A 272 -0.43 -14.37 7.89
N LEU A 273 -1.26 -13.34 7.66
CA LEU A 273 -2.10 -12.73 8.71
C LEU A 273 -3.09 -13.72 9.31
N LEU A 274 -3.72 -14.57 8.47
CA LEU A 274 -4.72 -15.56 8.89
C LEU A 274 -4.16 -16.63 9.85
N ARG A 275 -2.84 -16.73 9.99
CA ARG A 275 -2.22 -17.60 11.01
C ARG A 275 -2.47 -17.12 12.43
N LEU A 276 -2.69 -15.81 12.61
CA LEU A 276 -2.91 -15.21 13.92
C LEU A 276 -4.26 -14.49 14.03
N TYR A 277 -4.68 -13.82 12.95
CA TYR A 277 -5.89 -13.01 12.92
C TYR A 277 -7.07 -13.82 12.40
N PRO A 278 -8.17 -13.94 13.13
CA PRO A 278 -9.32 -14.74 12.71
C PRO A 278 -10.03 -14.17 11.47
N ARG A 279 -10.03 -12.84 11.30
CA ARG A 279 -10.68 -12.14 10.19
C ARG A 279 -9.79 -11.05 9.64
N VAL A 280 -9.59 -11.07 8.34
CA VAL A 280 -8.83 -10.05 7.59
C VAL A 280 -9.77 -9.34 6.62
N LEU A 281 -9.80 -8.01 6.70
CA LEU A 281 -10.49 -7.17 5.72
C LEU A 281 -9.49 -6.72 4.67
N TYR A 282 -9.69 -7.15 3.43
CA TYR A 282 -9.01 -6.59 2.28
C TYR A 282 -9.81 -5.43 1.71
N ILE A 283 -9.15 -4.30 1.52
CA ILE A 283 -9.73 -3.11 0.88
C ILE A 283 -8.84 -2.72 -0.29
N ASP A 284 -9.44 -2.46 -1.43
CA ASP A 284 -8.76 -2.11 -2.67
C ASP A 284 -9.27 -0.77 -3.19
N ILE A 285 -8.38 0.21 -3.33
CA ILE A 285 -8.69 1.54 -3.85
C ILE A 285 -7.94 1.85 -5.16
N ASP A 286 -7.39 0.83 -5.80
CA ASP A 286 -6.92 0.88 -7.18
C ASP A 286 -8.08 1.24 -8.13
N VAL A 287 -7.77 1.81 -9.29
CA VAL A 287 -8.82 2.08 -10.29
C VAL A 287 -9.35 0.80 -10.93
N HIS A 288 -8.56 -0.30 -10.87
CA HIS A 288 -8.94 -1.61 -11.40
C HIS A 288 -9.52 -2.50 -10.30
N HIS A 289 -10.42 -3.41 -10.68
CA HIS A 289 -10.97 -4.42 -9.76
C HIS A 289 -9.88 -5.37 -9.27
N GLY A 290 -9.77 -5.56 -7.96
CA GLY A 290 -8.82 -6.50 -7.33
C GLY A 290 -9.21 -7.96 -7.49
N ASP A 291 -9.40 -8.40 -8.72
CA ASP A 291 -10.01 -9.68 -9.12
C ASP A 291 -9.21 -10.90 -8.64
N GLY A 292 -7.86 -10.83 -8.65
CA GLY A 292 -7.03 -11.94 -8.21
C GLY A 292 -7.10 -12.20 -6.71
N VAL A 293 -7.20 -11.14 -5.90
CA VAL A 293 -7.39 -11.28 -4.45
C VAL A 293 -8.81 -11.73 -4.13
N GLU A 294 -9.81 -11.16 -4.79
CA GLU A 294 -11.21 -11.55 -4.59
C GLU A 294 -11.42 -13.05 -4.89
N GLU A 295 -10.93 -13.53 -6.03
CA GLU A 295 -11.04 -14.93 -6.44
C GLU A 295 -10.36 -15.89 -5.45
N ALA A 296 -9.19 -15.52 -4.93
CA ALA A 296 -8.43 -16.34 -3.99
C ALA A 296 -9.22 -16.65 -2.70
N PHE A 297 -10.15 -15.78 -2.31
CA PHE A 297 -10.87 -15.90 -1.03
C PHE A 297 -12.36 -16.18 -1.17
N PHE A 298 -12.86 -16.53 -2.35
CA PHE A 298 -14.27 -16.85 -2.56
C PHE A 298 -14.84 -17.98 -1.68
N SER A 299 -13.99 -18.83 -1.13
CA SER A 299 -14.39 -20.01 -0.38
C SER A 299 -14.24 -19.87 1.15
N THR A 300 -13.95 -18.69 1.66
CA THR A 300 -13.72 -18.47 3.11
C THR A 300 -14.47 -17.26 3.64
N ASP A 301 -15.02 -17.40 4.85
CA ASP A 301 -15.64 -16.32 5.63
C ASP A 301 -14.63 -15.57 6.53
N ARG A 302 -13.35 -15.96 6.47
CA ARG A 302 -12.28 -15.33 7.25
C ARG A 302 -11.64 -14.13 6.55
N VAL A 303 -11.91 -13.97 5.26
CA VAL A 303 -11.48 -12.81 4.49
C VAL A 303 -12.69 -12.18 3.84
N MET A 304 -12.85 -10.87 4.04
CA MET A 304 -13.80 -10.08 3.27
C MET A 304 -13.01 -9.18 2.33
N THR A 305 -13.37 -9.17 1.06
CA THR A 305 -12.77 -8.31 0.04
C THR A 305 -13.73 -7.18 -0.32
N VAL A 306 -13.23 -5.94 -0.39
CA VAL A 306 -14.00 -4.76 -0.78
C VAL A 306 -13.19 -3.97 -1.80
N SER A 307 -13.65 -3.89 -3.04
CA SER A 307 -12.95 -3.21 -4.12
C SER A 307 -13.74 -2.03 -4.68
N PHE A 308 -13.11 -0.84 -4.70
CA PHE A 308 -13.67 0.41 -5.22
C PHE A 308 -13.03 0.74 -6.56
N HIS A 309 -13.64 0.37 -7.66
CA HIS A 309 -12.99 0.38 -8.96
C HIS A 309 -13.86 0.93 -10.08
N LYS A 310 -13.22 1.34 -11.16
CA LYS A 310 -13.90 1.64 -12.42
C LYS A 310 -14.43 0.35 -13.02
N TYR A 311 -15.71 0.35 -13.32
CA TYR A 311 -16.36 -0.79 -13.95
C TYR A 311 -16.97 -0.43 -15.31
N GLN A 312 -16.51 -1.12 -16.34
CA GLN A 312 -17.08 -1.06 -17.68
C GLN A 312 -16.71 -2.36 -18.42
N PRO A 313 -17.57 -3.39 -18.38
CA PRO A 313 -17.31 -4.67 -19.02
C PRO A 313 -16.87 -4.51 -20.48
N GLU A 314 -15.99 -5.39 -20.94
CA GLU A 314 -15.46 -5.42 -22.31
C GLU A 314 -14.65 -4.19 -22.78
N VAL A 315 -14.60 -3.14 -21.95
CA VAL A 315 -13.93 -1.87 -22.32
C VAL A 315 -12.81 -1.49 -21.36
N PHE A 316 -12.96 -1.80 -20.07
CA PHE A 316 -12.00 -1.44 -19.03
C PHE A 316 -11.58 -2.68 -18.26
N PHE A 317 -10.27 -2.90 -18.17
CA PHE A 317 -9.68 -4.06 -17.51
C PHE A 317 -10.04 -4.11 -16.01
N PRO A 318 -10.23 -5.29 -15.40
CA PRO A 318 -10.33 -6.61 -16.03
C PRO A 318 -11.74 -6.93 -16.59
N GLY A 319 -12.72 -6.05 -16.43
CA GLY A 319 -14.09 -6.22 -16.88
C GLY A 319 -15.00 -6.96 -15.89
N THR A 320 -14.46 -7.39 -14.75
CA THR A 320 -15.16 -8.03 -13.63
C THR A 320 -15.43 -7.04 -12.50
N GLY A 321 -16.09 -7.46 -11.43
CA GLY A 321 -16.40 -6.63 -10.27
C GLY A 321 -17.68 -5.80 -10.42
N GLY A 322 -18.70 -6.33 -11.11
CA GLY A 322 -20.03 -5.75 -11.12
C GLY A 322 -20.69 -5.82 -9.75
N LEU A 323 -21.71 -4.98 -9.51
CA LEU A 323 -22.38 -4.87 -8.20
C LEU A 323 -22.97 -6.22 -7.69
N ASN A 324 -23.32 -7.13 -8.59
CA ASN A 324 -23.84 -8.45 -8.26
C ASN A 324 -22.77 -9.56 -8.35
N ASP A 325 -21.54 -9.20 -8.63
CA ASP A 325 -20.40 -10.10 -8.83
C ASP A 325 -19.75 -10.35 -7.47
N ASN A 326 -20.38 -11.16 -6.65
CA ASN A 326 -20.02 -11.38 -5.25
C ASN A 326 -19.68 -12.84 -4.94
N GLY A 327 -19.03 -13.49 -5.91
CA GLY A 327 -18.54 -14.86 -5.81
C GLY A 327 -19.65 -15.93 -5.80
N PRO A 328 -19.26 -17.20 -5.64
CA PRO A 328 -20.20 -18.33 -5.64
C PRO A 328 -21.19 -18.26 -4.47
N LYS A 329 -22.50 -18.29 -4.79
CA LYS A 329 -23.62 -18.20 -3.82
C LYS A 329 -24.16 -19.57 -3.41
N SER A 330 -23.32 -20.59 -3.31
CA SER A 330 -23.76 -21.88 -2.80
C SER A 330 -24.08 -21.78 -1.31
N GLU A 331 -25.19 -22.40 -0.87
CA GLU A 331 -25.54 -22.49 0.55
C GLU A 331 -24.46 -23.16 1.41
N HIS A 332 -23.55 -23.91 0.78
CA HIS A 332 -22.44 -24.59 1.45
C HIS A 332 -21.12 -23.82 1.35
N ASN A 333 -21.11 -22.65 0.71
CA ASN A 333 -19.92 -21.82 0.62
C ASN A 333 -19.86 -20.85 1.81
N PRO A 334 -18.94 -21.03 2.78
CA PRO A 334 -18.80 -20.11 3.89
C PRO A 334 -18.40 -18.69 3.45
N GLY A 335 -17.71 -18.55 2.32
CA GLY A 335 -17.33 -17.26 1.74
C GLY A 335 -18.44 -16.52 0.99
N ALA A 336 -19.66 -17.08 0.92
CA ALA A 336 -20.77 -16.39 0.30
C ALA A 336 -21.00 -15.01 0.93
N HIS A 337 -21.24 -13.99 0.10
CA HIS A 337 -21.43 -12.58 0.51
C HIS A 337 -20.20 -11.86 1.08
N HIS A 338 -19.00 -12.47 1.07
CA HIS A 338 -17.78 -11.86 1.56
C HIS A 338 -16.95 -11.14 0.48
N ALA A 339 -17.38 -11.18 -0.78
CA ALA A 339 -16.84 -10.35 -1.86
C ALA A 339 -17.78 -9.16 -2.12
N ILE A 340 -17.28 -7.94 -1.94
CA ILE A 340 -18.05 -6.70 -2.09
C ILE A 340 -17.41 -5.87 -3.20
N ASN A 341 -18.21 -5.55 -4.22
CA ASN A 341 -17.80 -4.74 -5.34
C ASN A 341 -18.52 -3.39 -5.36
N VAL A 342 -17.75 -2.33 -5.56
CA VAL A 342 -18.20 -0.94 -5.63
C VAL A 342 -17.88 -0.40 -7.03
N PRO A 343 -18.69 -0.76 -8.04
CA PRO A 343 -18.45 -0.41 -9.44
C PRO A 343 -18.78 1.05 -9.71
N LEU A 344 -17.74 1.84 -10.06
CA LEU A 344 -17.81 3.27 -10.29
C LEU A 344 -17.71 3.62 -11.78
N ASN A 345 -18.22 4.79 -12.12
CA ASN A 345 -18.06 5.39 -13.44
C ASN A 345 -16.88 6.38 -13.46
N ASP A 346 -16.53 6.89 -14.66
CA ASP A 346 -15.51 7.93 -14.82
C ASP A 346 -15.81 9.16 -13.95
N GLY A 347 -14.75 9.82 -13.50
CA GLY A 347 -14.80 11.20 -13.01
C GLY A 347 -15.33 11.38 -11.61
N ILE A 348 -15.39 10.34 -10.76
CA ILE A 348 -15.76 10.50 -9.35
C ILE A 348 -14.81 11.48 -8.66
N THR A 349 -15.37 12.33 -7.76
CA THR A 349 -14.62 13.35 -7.00
C THR A 349 -14.22 12.87 -5.63
N ASP A 350 -13.31 13.60 -4.98
CA ASP A 350 -12.86 13.32 -3.61
C ASP A 350 -14.03 13.19 -2.64
N GLU A 351 -14.95 14.16 -2.67
CA GLU A 351 -16.06 14.22 -1.72
C GLU A 351 -17.01 13.02 -1.87
N GLN A 352 -17.31 12.65 -3.12
CA GLN A 352 -18.15 11.49 -3.39
C GLN A 352 -17.48 10.19 -2.99
N TYR A 353 -16.19 10.07 -3.32
CA TYR A 353 -15.42 8.86 -3.03
C TYR A 353 -15.23 8.66 -1.52
N GLU A 354 -14.86 9.71 -0.80
CA GLU A 354 -14.68 9.67 0.65
C GLU A 354 -16.00 9.33 1.37
N HIS A 355 -17.11 9.95 0.96
CA HIS A 355 -18.42 9.65 1.54
C HIS A 355 -18.83 8.19 1.31
N LEU A 356 -18.66 7.71 0.08
CA LEU A 356 -18.97 6.33 -0.31
C LEU A 356 -18.10 5.34 0.48
N PHE A 357 -16.78 5.59 0.53
CA PHE A 357 -15.82 4.76 1.24
C PHE A 357 -16.16 4.64 2.73
N LYS A 358 -16.39 5.77 3.40
CA LYS A 358 -16.75 5.79 4.83
C LYS A 358 -18.06 5.07 5.10
N SER A 359 -19.07 5.25 4.23
CA SER A 359 -20.37 4.61 4.39
C SER A 359 -20.26 3.08 4.29
N ILE A 360 -19.51 2.58 3.32
CA ILE A 360 -19.35 1.14 3.09
C ILE A 360 -18.41 0.53 4.12
N ILE A 361 -17.18 1.05 4.27
CA ILE A 361 -16.19 0.45 5.17
C ILE A 361 -16.61 0.57 6.63
N GLY A 362 -17.31 1.66 7.02
CA GLY A 362 -17.88 1.78 8.36
C GLY A 362 -18.89 0.67 8.67
N GLN A 363 -19.79 0.34 7.73
CA GLN A 363 -20.74 -0.75 7.89
C GLN A 363 -20.07 -2.12 7.84
N VAL A 364 -19.09 -2.31 6.94
CA VAL A 364 -18.26 -3.52 6.88
C VAL A 364 -17.56 -3.76 8.22
N ASN A 365 -16.92 -2.74 8.77
CA ASN A 365 -16.23 -2.84 10.06
C ASN A 365 -17.17 -3.27 11.18
N THR A 366 -18.39 -2.72 11.22
CA THR A 366 -19.40 -3.05 12.24
C THR A 366 -19.89 -4.47 12.10
N THR A 367 -20.09 -4.95 10.87
CA THR A 367 -20.69 -6.26 10.55
C THR A 367 -19.65 -7.36 10.58
N PHE A 368 -18.58 -7.22 9.80
CA PHE A 368 -17.52 -8.24 9.66
C PHE A 368 -16.57 -8.27 10.85
N ARG A 369 -16.33 -7.15 11.52
CA ARG A 369 -15.44 -7.01 12.69
C ARG A 369 -14.04 -7.58 12.42
N PRO A 370 -13.30 -7.00 11.48
CA PRO A 370 -11.97 -7.48 11.14
C PRO A 370 -11.01 -7.33 12.30
N SER A 371 -10.06 -8.23 12.40
CA SER A 371 -8.95 -8.16 13.37
C SER A 371 -7.64 -7.68 12.76
N ALA A 372 -7.56 -7.63 11.43
CA ALA A 372 -6.48 -7.00 10.67
C ALA A 372 -7.03 -6.45 9.35
N ILE A 373 -6.38 -5.41 8.81
CA ILE A 373 -6.71 -4.78 7.53
C ILE A 373 -5.54 -4.92 6.57
N ALA A 374 -5.84 -5.31 5.33
CA ALA A 374 -4.94 -5.30 4.18
C ALA A 374 -5.48 -4.25 3.20
N LEU A 375 -4.84 -3.06 3.12
CA LEU A 375 -5.28 -1.95 2.30
C LEU A 375 -4.35 -1.78 1.09
N GLN A 376 -4.86 -2.05 -0.11
CA GLN A 376 -4.18 -1.77 -1.37
C GLN A 376 -4.44 -0.31 -1.78
N CYS A 377 -3.37 0.45 -1.96
CA CYS A 377 -3.38 1.89 -2.22
C CYS A 377 -2.92 2.20 -3.67
N GLY A 378 -3.47 1.49 -4.64
CA GLY A 378 -3.17 1.76 -6.06
C GLY A 378 -3.42 3.21 -6.42
N ALA A 379 -2.36 3.89 -6.89
CA ALA A 379 -2.38 5.33 -7.15
C ALA A 379 -2.84 5.69 -8.59
N ASP A 380 -3.33 4.72 -9.36
CA ASP A 380 -3.93 4.93 -10.66
C ASP A 380 -5.38 5.42 -10.60
N SER A 381 -5.98 5.38 -9.42
CA SER A 381 -7.25 6.07 -9.13
C SER A 381 -7.09 7.61 -9.05
N LEU A 382 -5.86 8.13 -9.01
CA LEU A 382 -5.60 9.57 -9.01
C LEU A 382 -5.85 10.23 -10.37
N ALA A 383 -6.25 11.48 -10.30
CA ALA A 383 -6.36 12.36 -11.48
C ALA A 383 -5.01 12.51 -12.19
N GLY A 384 -5.03 12.44 -13.52
CA GLY A 384 -3.82 12.56 -14.33
C GLY A 384 -2.98 11.30 -14.38
N ASP A 385 -3.47 10.18 -13.85
CA ASP A 385 -2.85 8.89 -14.11
C ASP A 385 -3.05 8.45 -15.56
N ARG A 386 -2.07 7.75 -16.10
CA ARG A 386 -2.06 7.33 -17.51
C ARG A 386 -3.20 6.37 -17.84
N LEU A 387 -3.53 5.44 -16.94
CA LEU A 387 -4.62 4.48 -17.08
C LEU A 387 -5.86 4.86 -16.27
N GLY A 388 -5.73 5.83 -15.37
CA GLY A 388 -6.77 6.29 -14.46
C GLY A 388 -8.01 6.86 -15.14
N ARG A 389 -9.12 6.81 -14.42
CA ARG A 389 -10.43 7.30 -14.89
C ARG A 389 -11.15 8.18 -13.88
N PHE A 390 -10.58 8.40 -12.68
CA PHE A 390 -11.19 9.19 -11.62
C PHE A 390 -10.59 10.61 -11.55
N ASN A 391 -11.24 11.48 -10.80
CA ASN A 391 -10.76 12.84 -10.51
C ASN A 391 -10.25 12.97 -9.07
N LEU A 392 -9.71 11.91 -8.49
CA LEU A 392 -9.20 11.95 -7.11
C LEU A 392 -7.89 12.72 -7.05
N LYS A 393 -7.78 13.60 -6.06
CA LYS A 393 -6.52 14.22 -5.66
C LYS A 393 -5.82 13.36 -4.60
N VAL A 394 -4.58 13.73 -4.28
CA VAL A 394 -3.78 13.07 -3.24
C VAL A 394 -4.53 13.05 -1.91
N GLU A 395 -5.20 14.15 -1.54
CA GLU A 395 -5.94 14.28 -0.28
C GLU A 395 -7.16 13.37 -0.22
N GLY A 396 -7.91 13.25 -1.33
CA GLY A 396 -9.09 12.38 -1.42
C GLY A 396 -8.73 10.91 -1.35
N HIS A 397 -7.66 10.50 -2.04
CA HIS A 397 -7.12 9.14 -1.99
C HIS A 397 -6.64 8.81 -0.56
N ALA A 398 -5.84 9.66 0.03
CA ALA A 398 -5.29 9.49 1.37
C ALA A 398 -6.34 9.56 2.50
N ALA A 399 -7.54 10.12 2.24
CA ALA A 399 -8.65 10.09 3.20
C ALA A 399 -9.08 8.66 3.53
N CYS A 400 -8.92 7.72 2.60
CA CYS A 400 -9.18 6.28 2.81
C CYS A 400 -8.21 5.69 3.84
N VAL A 401 -6.92 5.98 3.69
CA VAL A 401 -5.88 5.55 4.65
C VAL A 401 -6.14 6.13 6.04
N ARG A 402 -6.47 7.43 6.10
CA ARG A 402 -6.80 8.11 7.37
C ARG A 402 -8.01 7.48 8.05
N PHE A 403 -9.05 7.15 7.28
CA PHE A 403 -10.22 6.47 7.83
C PHE A 403 -9.88 5.08 8.36
N CYS A 404 -9.18 4.25 7.60
CA CYS A 404 -8.76 2.92 8.06
C CYS A 404 -7.89 2.99 9.31
N LYS A 405 -6.93 3.91 9.37
CA LYS A 405 -6.11 4.15 10.57
C LYS A 405 -6.96 4.50 11.79
N SER A 406 -8.02 5.31 11.61
CA SER A 406 -8.91 5.72 12.71
C SER A 406 -9.69 4.56 13.34
N LEU A 407 -9.78 3.41 12.68
CA LEU A 407 -10.42 2.21 13.22
C LEU A 407 -9.56 1.53 14.30
N GLY A 408 -8.27 1.86 14.42
CA GLY A 408 -7.37 1.31 15.43
C GLY A 408 -7.08 -0.17 15.26
N ILE A 409 -7.25 -0.72 14.07
CA ILE A 409 -7.00 -2.13 13.73
C ILE A 409 -5.62 -2.23 13.09
N PRO A 410 -4.79 -3.24 13.46
CA PRO A 410 -3.51 -3.47 12.79
C PRO A 410 -3.68 -3.56 11.28
N MET A 411 -2.83 -2.86 10.52
CA MET A 411 -3.00 -2.81 9.07
C MET A 411 -1.70 -2.83 8.29
N ILE A 412 -1.78 -3.35 7.06
CA ILE A 412 -0.73 -3.26 6.05
C ILE A 412 -1.19 -2.32 4.95
N LEU A 413 -0.34 -1.38 4.56
CA LEU A 413 -0.51 -0.54 3.38
C LEU A 413 0.34 -1.14 2.25
N PHE A 414 -0.32 -1.55 1.18
CA PHE A 414 0.33 -2.04 -0.03
C PHE A 414 0.35 -0.95 -1.11
N GLY A 415 1.30 -1.03 -2.01
CA GLY A 415 1.29 -0.25 -3.23
C GLY A 415 0.15 -0.65 -4.16
N GLY A 416 0.45 -0.98 -5.39
CA GLY A 416 -0.52 -1.36 -6.41
C GLY A 416 -0.26 -0.66 -7.73
N GLY A 417 -1.31 -0.33 -8.50
CA GLY A 417 -1.23 0.44 -9.72
C GLY A 417 -0.69 1.85 -9.51
N GLY A 418 -0.64 2.59 -10.60
CA GLY A 418 -0.09 3.95 -10.65
C GLY A 418 0.99 4.08 -11.71
N TYR A 419 0.65 4.79 -12.80
CA TYR A 419 1.42 4.80 -14.05
C TYR A 419 1.91 6.20 -14.42
N THR A 420 1.71 7.16 -13.51
CA THR A 420 2.32 8.49 -13.51
C THR A 420 3.23 8.61 -12.29
N PRO A 421 4.54 8.24 -12.38
CA PRO A 421 5.42 8.02 -11.24
C PRO A 421 5.46 9.16 -10.21
N ARG A 422 5.41 10.41 -10.67
CA ARG A 422 5.39 11.58 -9.77
C ARG A 422 4.11 11.69 -8.92
N ASN A 423 2.96 11.24 -9.45
CA ASN A 423 1.69 11.26 -8.71
C ASN A 423 1.67 10.14 -7.67
N VAL A 424 2.17 8.95 -8.05
CA VAL A 424 2.37 7.82 -7.13
C VAL A 424 3.21 8.23 -5.94
N ALA A 425 4.37 8.84 -6.21
CA ALA A 425 5.29 9.26 -5.16
C ALA A 425 4.67 10.27 -4.19
N ARG A 426 3.87 11.22 -4.69
CA ARG A 426 3.13 12.17 -3.85
C ARG A 426 2.12 11.49 -2.95
N ALA A 427 1.29 10.60 -3.51
CA ALA A 427 0.26 9.89 -2.76
C ALA A 427 0.88 9.01 -1.67
N TRP A 428 1.79 8.11 -2.03
CA TRP A 428 2.38 7.20 -1.07
C TRP A 428 3.28 7.88 -0.03
N ALA A 429 3.94 8.99 -0.38
CA ALA A 429 4.65 9.80 0.63
C ALA A 429 3.67 10.46 1.60
N TYR A 430 2.57 11.02 1.13
CA TYR A 430 1.55 11.62 2.01
C TYR A 430 0.85 10.56 2.87
N GLU A 431 0.54 9.41 2.32
CA GLU A 431 -0.03 8.28 3.06
C GLU A 431 0.93 7.72 4.11
N THR A 432 2.23 7.71 3.80
CA THR A 432 3.27 7.41 4.80
C THR A 432 3.22 8.41 5.96
N SER A 433 3.05 9.72 5.67
CA SER A 433 2.91 10.73 6.70
C SER A 433 1.67 10.54 7.59
N ILE A 434 0.56 10.09 6.99
CA ILE A 434 -0.66 9.71 7.74
C ILE A 434 -0.38 8.51 8.64
N ALA A 435 0.30 7.49 8.11
CA ALA A 435 0.64 6.29 8.89
C ALA A 435 1.42 6.65 10.16
N ILE A 436 2.42 7.53 10.07
CA ILE A 436 3.21 7.99 11.22
C ILE A 436 2.54 9.10 12.04
N GLY A 437 1.38 9.63 11.61
CA GLY A 437 0.68 10.71 12.32
C GLY A 437 1.30 12.09 12.16
N ALA A 438 2.03 12.33 11.08
CA ALA A 438 2.71 13.60 10.78
C ALA A 438 2.06 14.39 9.62
N ASP A 439 0.91 13.95 9.12
CA ASP A 439 0.23 14.51 7.95
C ASP A 439 -0.16 15.98 8.10
N GLN A 440 -0.32 16.46 9.33
CA GLN A 440 -0.61 17.87 9.61
C GLN A 440 0.66 18.74 9.75
N ASN A 441 1.83 18.12 9.80
CA ASN A 441 3.09 18.80 10.08
C ASN A 441 3.93 19.02 8.82
N ILE A 442 3.77 18.14 7.81
CA ILE A 442 4.56 18.23 6.58
C ILE A 442 4.07 19.38 5.70
N PRO A 443 4.97 20.21 5.14
CA PRO A 443 4.61 21.27 4.23
C PRO A 443 4.11 20.70 2.90
N ALA A 444 3.25 21.46 2.22
CA ALA A 444 2.80 21.14 0.87
C ALA A 444 3.96 21.21 -0.15
N GLU A 445 4.92 22.11 0.05
CA GLU A 445 6.08 22.24 -0.83
C GLU A 445 7.03 21.05 -0.64
N ILE A 446 7.49 20.49 -1.76
CA ILE A 446 8.51 19.43 -1.75
C ILE A 446 9.85 20.04 -1.30
N PRO A 447 10.54 19.47 -0.30
CA PRO A 447 11.80 20.00 0.22
C PRO A 447 12.84 20.24 -0.88
N GLN A 448 13.58 21.34 -0.77
CA GLN A 448 14.58 21.74 -1.77
C GLN A 448 15.69 20.70 -1.97
N HIS A 449 16.00 19.95 -0.93
CA HIS A 449 17.01 18.90 -0.94
C HIS A 449 16.51 17.54 -1.41
N ALA A 450 15.20 17.42 -1.78
CA ALA A 450 14.64 16.15 -2.23
C ALA A 450 15.38 15.69 -3.49
N PRO A 451 15.92 14.45 -3.52
CA PRO A 451 16.44 13.88 -4.74
C PRO A 451 15.35 13.85 -5.80
N TRP A 452 15.75 14.05 -7.06
CA TRP A 452 14.81 14.03 -8.19
C TRP A 452 13.68 15.09 -8.14
N ARG A 453 13.82 16.16 -7.31
CA ARG A 453 12.82 17.24 -7.19
C ARG A 453 12.39 17.82 -8.54
N GLN A 454 13.33 17.94 -9.49
CA GLN A 454 13.09 18.44 -10.84
C GLN A 454 12.10 17.58 -11.66
N HIS A 455 11.82 16.35 -11.28
CA HIS A 455 10.84 15.48 -11.93
C HIS A 455 9.40 15.77 -11.49
N PHE A 456 9.22 16.53 -10.42
CA PHE A 456 7.91 16.99 -9.95
C PHE A 456 7.59 18.34 -10.61
N VAL A 457 6.85 18.31 -11.72
CA VAL A 457 6.53 19.51 -12.54
C VAL A 457 5.97 20.66 -11.69
N HIS A 458 5.13 20.34 -10.72
CA HIS A 458 4.71 21.27 -9.67
C HIS A 458 5.34 20.78 -8.38
N GLU A 459 6.16 21.62 -7.75
CA GLU A 459 6.98 21.28 -6.59
C GLU A 459 6.14 21.23 -5.30
N THR A 460 4.96 20.64 -5.37
CA THR A 460 4.00 20.46 -4.29
C THR A 460 3.57 19.00 -4.16
N LEU A 461 3.27 18.56 -2.94
CA LEU A 461 2.63 17.27 -2.68
C LEU A 461 1.18 17.25 -3.18
N PHE A 462 0.50 18.41 -3.19
CA PHE A 462 -0.93 18.54 -3.45
C PHE A 462 -1.18 19.34 -4.72
N PRO A 463 -0.92 18.77 -5.91
CA PRO A 463 -1.27 19.43 -7.14
C PRO A 463 -2.79 19.56 -7.27
N THR A 464 -3.26 20.71 -7.76
CA THR A 464 -4.69 20.86 -8.06
C THR A 464 -5.12 19.94 -9.21
N LEU A 465 -6.42 19.82 -9.43
CA LEU A 465 -6.93 18.98 -10.51
C LEU A 465 -6.43 19.46 -11.89
N GLU A 466 -6.38 20.77 -12.10
CA GLU A 466 -5.90 21.40 -13.34
C GLU A 466 -4.37 21.23 -13.51
N GLN A 467 -3.63 21.14 -12.42
CA GLN A 467 -2.19 20.83 -12.43
C GLN A 467 -1.93 19.35 -12.71
N SER A 468 -2.86 18.49 -12.35
CA SER A 468 -2.76 17.03 -12.53
C SER A 468 -3.14 16.59 -13.94
N MET A 469 -4.11 17.26 -14.57
CA MET A 469 -4.61 16.92 -15.90
C MET A 469 -5.13 18.17 -16.62
N SER A 470 -5.01 18.19 -17.95
CA SER A 470 -5.44 19.31 -18.79
C SER A 470 -6.96 19.57 -18.73
N GLU A 471 -7.75 18.50 -18.64
CA GLU A 471 -9.20 18.56 -18.53
C GLU A 471 -9.69 17.50 -17.54
N PRO A 472 -10.37 17.89 -16.44
CA PRO A 472 -11.02 16.96 -15.55
C PRO A 472 -12.02 16.08 -16.30
N ARG A 473 -12.10 14.82 -15.91
CA ARG A 473 -13.05 13.88 -16.50
C ARG A 473 -14.46 14.26 -16.11
N ASN A 474 -15.39 14.15 -17.08
CA ASN A 474 -16.81 14.33 -16.79
C ASN A 474 -17.26 13.28 -15.75
N ASN A 475 -17.78 13.75 -14.65
CA ASN A 475 -18.29 12.89 -13.58
C ASN A 475 -19.61 12.24 -14.00
N LYS A 476 -19.58 10.92 -14.16
CA LYS A 476 -20.73 10.09 -14.51
C LYS A 476 -21.35 9.38 -13.29
N ASN A 477 -20.90 9.70 -12.08
CA ASN A 477 -21.38 9.11 -10.83
C ASN A 477 -22.48 10.01 -10.24
N THR A 478 -23.73 9.65 -10.50
CA THR A 478 -24.87 10.39 -9.94
C THR A 478 -25.08 10.01 -8.48
N GLU A 479 -25.57 10.96 -7.68
CA GLU A 479 -25.92 10.74 -6.26
C GLU A 479 -26.90 9.57 -6.06
N LYS A 480 -27.84 9.41 -7.00
CA LYS A 480 -28.76 8.28 -6.96
C LYS A 480 -28.02 6.94 -7.09
N ARG A 481 -27.11 6.84 -8.08
CA ARG A 481 -26.31 5.62 -8.31
C ARG A 481 -25.47 5.28 -7.09
N LEU A 482 -24.80 6.28 -6.50
CA LEU A 482 -23.97 6.04 -5.32
C LEU A 482 -24.78 5.58 -4.12
N ARG A 483 -25.97 6.16 -3.89
CA ARG A 483 -26.90 5.67 -2.86
C ARG A 483 -27.40 4.25 -3.14
N ASP A 484 -27.71 3.94 -4.40
CA ASP A 484 -28.16 2.58 -4.79
C ASP A 484 -27.06 1.54 -4.51
N ILE A 485 -25.78 1.87 -4.79
CA ILE A 485 -24.61 1.03 -4.46
C ILE A 485 -24.52 0.81 -2.94
N VAL A 486 -24.57 1.88 -2.14
CA VAL A 486 -24.54 1.76 -0.67
C VAL A 486 -25.66 0.89 -0.14
N ALA A 487 -26.88 1.09 -0.65
CA ALA A 487 -28.05 0.29 -0.22
C ALA A 487 -27.88 -1.20 -0.58
N HIS A 488 -27.34 -1.49 -1.76
CA HIS A 488 -27.06 -2.87 -2.18
C HIS A 488 -26.03 -3.55 -1.28
N VAL A 489 -24.89 -2.86 -1.02
CA VAL A 489 -23.84 -3.39 -0.13
C VAL A 489 -24.37 -3.61 1.28
N HIS A 490 -25.14 -2.66 1.81
CA HIS A 490 -25.75 -2.83 3.15
C HIS A 490 -26.73 -4.01 3.21
N GLU A 491 -27.49 -4.26 2.13
CA GLU A 491 -28.37 -5.44 2.05
C GLU A 491 -27.54 -6.73 1.99
N GLN A 492 -26.45 -6.77 1.19
CA GLN A 492 -25.55 -7.92 1.13
C GLN A 492 -24.94 -8.24 2.50
N LEU A 493 -24.52 -7.22 3.26
CA LEU A 493 -23.92 -7.37 4.59
C LEU A 493 -24.89 -7.99 5.62
N ARG A 494 -26.20 -7.96 5.40
CA ARG A 494 -27.17 -8.63 6.28
C ARG A 494 -27.06 -10.16 6.27
N PHE A 495 -26.47 -10.71 5.23
CA PHE A 495 -26.24 -12.16 5.11
C PHE A 495 -24.90 -12.61 5.71
N VAL A 496 -24.02 -11.66 6.07
CA VAL A 496 -22.73 -11.97 6.70
C VAL A 496 -22.95 -12.35 8.17
N GLN A 497 -22.47 -13.53 8.54
CA GLN A 497 -22.58 -14.02 9.91
C GLN A 497 -21.59 -13.30 10.84
N HIS A 498 -22.00 -13.05 12.09
CA HIS A 498 -21.17 -12.35 13.07
C HIS A 498 -20.02 -13.19 13.65
N ALA A 499 -20.05 -14.50 13.46
CA ALA A 499 -18.98 -15.40 13.89
C ALA A 499 -18.51 -16.22 12.68
N PRO A 500 -17.18 -16.39 12.50
CA PRO A 500 -16.66 -17.26 11.45
C PRO A 500 -17.23 -18.66 11.65
N SER A 501 -17.69 -19.29 10.55
CA SER A 501 -18.21 -20.65 10.56
C SER A 501 -17.17 -21.69 10.95
N VAL A 502 -15.92 -21.30 10.93
CA VAL A 502 -14.77 -22.17 10.90
C VAL A 502 -14.49 -22.79 12.22
N GLN A 503 -15.03 -22.44 13.32
CA GLN A 503 -14.18 -22.91 14.39
C GLN A 503 -14.82 -23.39 15.63
N SER A 504 -16.09 -23.59 15.59
CA SER A 504 -16.73 -24.36 16.65
C SER A 504 -16.47 -25.86 16.55
N SER A 505 -16.05 -26.38 15.39
CA SER A 505 -15.78 -27.80 15.18
C SER A 505 -14.29 -28.14 15.06
N ILE A 506 -13.44 -27.14 14.77
CA ILE A 506 -12.00 -27.23 14.83
C ILE A 506 -11.54 -26.18 15.85
N ILE A 507 -11.88 -26.40 17.08
CA ILE A 507 -11.06 -25.88 18.16
C ILE A 507 -9.67 -26.43 17.84
N PRO A 508 -8.65 -25.58 17.61
CA PRO A 508 -7.28 -26.07 17.57
C PRO A 508 -7.14 -26.93 18.82
N PRO A 509 -6.65 -28.16 18.70
CA PRO A 509 -6.46 -28.99 19.88
C PRO A 509 -5.87 -28.08 20.94
N ASP A 510 -6.44 -28.09 22.12
CA ASP A 510 -5.92 -27.27 23.21
C ASP A 510 -4.42 -27.55 23.25
N LEU A 511 -3.65 -26.61 22.73
CA LEU A 511 -2.19 -26.72 22.69
C LEU A 511 -1.60 -26.46 24.08
N GLY A 512 -2.46 -26.17 25.08
CA GLY A 512 -2.04 -26.05 26.46
C GLY A 512 -1.22 -27.26 26.91
N PRO A 513 -1.75 -28.50 26.79
CA PRO A 513 -0.96 -29.69 27.15
C PRO A 513 0.32 -29.86 26.33
N VAL A 514 0.26 -29.55 25.01
CA VAL A 514 1.46 -29.64 24.14
C VAL A 514 2.45 -28.53 24.46
N ARG A 515 1.96 -27.33 24.77
CA ARG A 515 2.80 -26.20 25.18
C ARG A 515 3.45 -26.50 26.51
N ASP A 516 2.70 -27.04 27.44
CA ASP A 516 3.19 -27.40 28.78
C ASP A 516 4.23 -28.54 28.69
N GLU A 517 4.00 -29.52 27.81
CA GLU A 517 4.97 -30.60 27.52
C GLU A 517 6.24 -30.05 26.85
N VAL A 518 6.12 -29.11 25.94
CA VAL A 518 7.26 -28.44 25.28
C VAL A 518 8.01 -27.57 26.30
N GLU A 519 7.31 -26.84 27.15
CA GLU A 519 7.94 -26.03 28.20
C GLU A 519 8.63 -26.90 29.25
N GLU A 520 8.05 -28.05 29.61
CA GLU A 520 8.67 -29.01 30.50
C GLU A 520 9.96 -29.61 29.89
N ARG A 521 9.89 -30.04 28.64
CA ARG A 521 11.06 -30.54 27.90
C ARG A 521 12.16 -29.48 27.78
N LEU A 522 11.81 -28.22 27.48
CA LEU A 522 12.78 -27.12 27.44
C LEU A 522 13.39 -26.81 28.81
N LYS A 523 12.64 -27.02 29.90
CA LYS A 523 13.16 -26.88 31.28
C LYS A 523 14.12 -28.02 31.61
N GLU A 524 13.78 -29.26 31.23
CA GLU A 524 14.64 -30.42 31.39
C GLU A 524 15.96 -30.25 30.63
N GLU A 525 15.89 -29.86 29.33
CA GLU A 525 17.08 -29.58 28.51
C GLU A 525 17.95 -28.44 29.08
N ARG A 526 17.34 -27.40 29.67
CA ARG A 526 18.10 -26.36 30.38
C ARG A 526 18.72 -26.86 31.64
N GLY A 527 17.99 -27.65 32.43
CA GLY A 527 18.51 -28.26 33.65
C GLY A 527 19.67 -29.21 33.38
N GLU A 528 19.59 -30.03 32.31
CA GLU A 528 20.69 -30.89 31.88
C GLU A 528 21.91 -30.07 31.43
N ARG A 529 21.72 -29.00 30.62
CA ARG A 529 22.83 -28.12 30.21
C ARG A 529 23.48 -27.38 31.37
N GLU A 530 22.69 -26.91 32.33
CA GLU A 530 23.22 -26.29 33.55
C GLU A 530 23.94 -27.33 34.44
N GLY A 531 23.43 -28.56 34.52
CA GLY A 531 24.08 -29.69 35.21
C GLY A 531 25.42 -30.03 34.56
N ASP A 532 25.47 -30.20 33.26
CA ASP A 532 26.68 -30.48 32.50
C ASP A 532 27.72 -29.34 32.62
N GLU A 533 27.26 -28.09 32.63
CA GLU A 533 28.14 -26.95 32.80
C GLU A 533 28.71 -26.84 34.21
N VAL A 534 27.92 -27.18 35.22
CA VAL A 534 28.38 -27.29 36.62
C VAL A 534 29.37 -28.43 36.75
N GLU A 535 29.08 -29.62 36.20
CA GLU A 535 29.98 -30.80 36.25
C GLU A 535 31.31 -30.51 35.53
N ARG A 536 31.27 -29.79 34.39
CA ARG A 536 32.47 -29.35 33.67
C ARG A 536 33.30 -28.38 34.49
N ARG A 537 32.67 -27.40 35.17
CA ARG A 537 33.34 -26.44 36.04
C ARG A 537 33.95 -27.11 37.27
N VAL A 538 33.28 -28.10 37.85
CA VAL A 538 33.79 -28.91 38.97
C VAL A 538 35.02 -29.73 38.54
N LYS A 539 34.99 -30.33 37.35
CA LYS A 539 36.16 -31.03 36.78
C LYS A 539 37.32 -30.08 36.44
N GLU A 540 37.04 -28.92 35.90
CA GLU A 540 38.04 -27.90 35.57
C GLU A 540 38.68 -27.28 36.83
N GLN A 541 37.96 -27.21 37.94
CA GLN A 541 38.45 -26.67 39.20
C GLN A 541 39.18 -27.70 40.09
N GLY A 542 39.32 -28.97 39.62
CA GLY A 542 40.05 -29.99 40.35
C GLY A 542 39.40 -30.44 41.69
N LEU A 543 38.09 -30.19 41.85
CA LEU A 543 37.33 -30.57 43.03
C LEU A 543 36.68 -31.95 42.89
N GLY A 544 37.37 -32.87 42.24
CA GLY A 544 36.99 -34.27 42.22
C GLY A 544 37.37 -34.92 43.54
N VAL A 545 36.36 -35.37 44.32
CA VAL A 545 36.59 -36.17 45.54
C VAL A 545 37.09 -37.53 45.11
N GLU A 546 38.41 -37.76 45.22
CA GLU A 546 38.97 -39.09 45.28
C GLU A 546 38.61 -39.68 46.65
N GLY A 547 37.58 -40.49 46.64
CA GLY A 547 37.21 -41.31 47.77
C GLY A 547 37.52 -42.77 47.50
N GLU A 548 38.78 -43.18 47.58
CA GLU A 548 39.15 -44.55 47.74
C GLU A 548 38.73 -44.97 49.17
N MET A 549 37.77 -45.89 49.31
CA MET A 549 37.65 -46.71 50.43
C MET A 549 38.33 -48.03 50.13
N ALA A 550 39.53 -48.19 50.66
CA ALA A 550 40.14 -49.46 50.89
C ALA A 550 39.44 -50.11 52.09
N VAL A 551 38.89 -51.32 51.88
CA VAL A 551 39.14 -52.58 52.65
C VAL A 551 38.57 -53.73 51.84
#